data_af348c9c659513a844325a55da4c1c95
#
_entry.id   af348c9c659513a844325a55da4c1c95
#
_cell.length_a   1.000
_cell.length_b   1.000
_cell.length_c   1.000
_cell.angle_alpha   90.00
_cell.angle_beta   90.00
_cell.angle_gamma   90.00
#
_symmetry.space_group_name_H-M   'P 1'
#
loop_
_entity.id
_entity.type
_entity.pdbx_description
1 polymer ?
#
loop_
_entity_poly.entity_id
_entity_poly.type
_entity_poly.pdbx_seq_one_letter_code
_entity_poly.pdbx_strand_id
1 'polypeptide(L)'
;MKDIFNENVSLKTETPAFAKHVLPAVPSSEVYLEDCVKALKRFNDNHFDLAIVDPPYDFSIGNKTNFYVSQGKYNKVQETRPKGGFKIGGNYMDSIEKAPNEEYFKELFRVSKNQIVWGGNYFTKHLPPSTCWITWDKMNGENYFGDCELAWTSFGSAIRKVKKVVHEKGRIHPTQKPIYLYDWILQQYAKPNDLILDTHLGSGSSRIAAYKGGFNFVGFEIDQEYYEKQEKRFNDFK
;
A
#
# COMPACT_ATOMS: atom_id res chain seq x y z
N MET A 1 57.03 -46.23 -19.86
CA MET A 1 55.98 -45.34 -20.29
C MET A 1 54.87 -46.25 -20.84
N LYS A 2 53.84 -46.45 -20.04
CA LYS A 2 52.70 -47.28 -20.42
C LYS A 2 51.48 -46.41 -20.39
N ASP A 3 50.70 -46.56 -21.46
CA ASP A 3 49.47 -45.83 -21.79
C ASP A 3 48.39 -46.00 -20.70
N ILE A 4 47.83 -44.90 -20.29
CA ILE A 4 46.64 -44.83 -19.45
C ILE A 4 45.64 -43.91 -20.15
N PHE A 5 44.89 -44.46 -21.14
CA PHE A 5 43.68 -43.86 -21.66
C PHE A 5 42.80 -44.97 -22.26
N ASN A 6 41.89 -45.49 -21.49
CA ASN A 6 40.63 -46.03 -22.02
C ASN A 6 39.63 -46.27 -20.87
N GLU A 7 38.83 -45.29 -20.51
CA GLU A 7 37.56 -45.53 -19.83
C GLU A 7 36.45 -44.81 -20.63
N ASN A 8 35.69 -45.59 -21.33
CA ASN A 8 34.43 -45.15 -21.99
C ASN A 8 33.40 -44.80 -20.94
N VAL A 9 33.25 -43.53 -20.60
CA VAL A 9 32.12 -43.02 -19.84
C VAL A 9 30.96 -42.81 -20.81
N SER A 10 29.99 -43.75 -20.83
CA SER A 10 28.70 -43.61 -21.48
C SER A 10 27.89 -42.55 -20.76
N LEU A 11 27.84 -41.33 -21.30
CA LEU A 11 26.94 -40.28 -20.89
C LEU A 11 25.52 -40.66 -21.26
N LYS A 12 24.75 -41.17 -20.30
CA LYS A 12 23.30 -41.27 -20.42
C LYS A 12 22.76 -39.83 -20.36
N THR A 13 22.37 -39.31 -21.51
CA THR A 13 21.58 -38.08 -21.63
C THR A 13 20.15 -38.40 -21.21
N GLU A 14 19.87 -38.31 -19.92
CA GLU A 14 18.49 -38.21 -19.45
C GLU A 14 18.00 -36.79 -19.78
N THR A 15 17.13 -36.72 -20.78
CA THR A 15 16.37 -35.49 -21.09
C THR A 15 15.54 -35.14 -19.85
N PRO A 16 15.72 -33.95 -19.22
CA PRO A 16 14.90 -33.58 -18.09
C PRO A 16 13.44 -33.54 -18.57
N ALA A 17 12.58 -34.33 -17.93
CA ALA A 17 11.15 -34.28 -18.16
C ALA A 17 10.70 -32.81 -17.92
N PHE A 18 10.16 -32.17 -18.94
CA PHE A 18 9.53 -30.88 -18.84
C PHE A 18 8.51 -30.94 -17.70
N ALA A 19 8.81 -30.33 -16.59
CA ALA A 19 7.84 -30.10 -15.53
C ALA A 19 6.65 -29.41 -16.21
N LYS A 20 5.48 -30.04 -16.13
CA LYS A 20 4.23 -29.42 -16.59
C LYS A 20 4.16 -28.05 -15.92
N HIS A 21 4.27 -26.97 -16.68
CA HIS A 21 3.96 -25.63 -16.21
C HIS A 21 2.49 -25.66 -15.77
N VAL A 22 2.25 -25.90 -14.51
CA VAL A 22 0.96 -25.59 -13.90
C VAL A 22 0.89 -24.07 -13.96
N LEU A 23 0.01 -23.54 -14.82
CA LEU A 23 -0.27 -22.11 -14.82
C LEU A 23 -0.62 -21.73 -13.37
N PRO A 24 -0.01 -20.67 -12.81
CA PRO A 24 -0.36 -20.24 -11.47
C PRO A 24 -1.86 -20.02 -11.43
N ALA A 25 -2.52 -20.53 -10.38
CA ALA A 25 -3.95 -20.28 -10.17
C ALA A 25 -4.19 -18.77 -10.18
N VAL A 26 -5.25 -18.33 -10.86
CA VAL A 26 -5.63 -16.90 -10.85
C VAL A 26 -5.87 -16.50 -9.40
N PRO A 27 -5.18 -15.45 -8.88
CA PRO A 27 -5.32 -15.08 -7.49
C PRO A 27 -6.76 -14.64 -7.18
N SER A 28 -7.28 -15.00 -6.00
CA SER A 28 -8.56 -14.48 -5.53
C SER A 28 -8.44 -12.99 -5.21
N SER A 29 -9.50 -12.24 -5.51
CA SER A 29 -9.53 -10.80 -5.25
C SER A 29 -10.95 -10.40 -4.85
N GLU A 30 -11.18 -10.32 -3.56
CA GLU A 30 -12.48 -10.04 -2.95
C GLU A 30 -12.49 -8.62 -2.39
N VAL A 31 -13.56 -7.87 -2.67
CA VAL A 31 -13.74 -6.52 -2.14
C VAL A 31 -15.17 -6.35 -1.65
N TYR A 32 -15.32 -5.71 -0.50
CA TYR A 32 -16.59 -5.54 0.17
C TYR A 32 -16.88 -4.06 0.39
N LEU A 33 -18.12 -3.66 0.09
CA LEU A 33 -18.64 -2.33 0.40
C LEU A 33 -19.19 -2.33 1.83
N GLU A 34 -18.33 -2.08 2.80
CA GLU A 34 -18.70 -2.09 4.21
C GLU A 34 -17.65 -1.41 5.11
N ASP A 35 -18.07 -1.11 6.34
CA ASP A 35 -17.19 -0.61 7.39
C ASP A 35 -16.14 -1.67 7.78
N CYS A 36 -14.85 -1.31 7.64
CA CYS A 36 -13.75 -2.25 7.86
C CYS A 36 -13.67 -2.74 9.32
N VAL A 37 -13.99 -1.93 10.33
CA VAL A 37 -13.92 -2.35 11.75
C VAL A 37 -14.94 -3.44 12.03
N LYS A 38 -16.16 -3.30 11.47
CA LYS A 38 -17.18 -4.35 11.57
C LYS A 38 -16.76 -5.60 10.82
N ALA A 39 -16.22 -5.43 9.62
CA ALA A 39 -15.75 -6.52 8.79
C ALA A 39 -14.65 -7.34 9.45
N LEU A 40 -13.62 -6.67 9.99
CA LEU A 40 -12.46 -7.33 10.61
C LEU A 40 -12.86 -8.27 11.75
N LYS A 41 -13.93 -7.97 12.50
CA LYS A 41 -14.43 -8.85 13.60
C LYS A 41 -14.86 -10.25 13.15
N ARG A 42 -15.11 -10.46 11.86
CA ARG A 42 -15.52 -11.77 11.31
C ARG A 42 -14.34 -12.69 11.03
N PHE A 43 -13.13 -12.17 10.97
CA PHE A 43 -11.94 -12.94 10.66
C PHE A 43 -11.26 -13.46 11.93
N ASN A 44 -10.67 -14.63 11.82
CA ASN A 44 -9.87 -15.21 12.88
C ASN A 44 -8.57 -14.41 13.10
N ASP A 45 -7.94 -14.61 14.25
CA ASP A 45 -6.62 -14.06 14.54
C ASP A 45 -5.60 -14.55 13.50
N ASN A 46 -4.74 -13.63 13.05
CA ASN A 46 -3.69 -13.91 12.05
C ASN A 46 -4.22 -14.48 10.72
N HIS A 47 -5.46 -14.17 10.35
CA HIS A 47 -6.07 -14.63 9.11
C HIS A 47 -5.32 -14.13 7.86
N PHE A 48 -4.87 -12.87 7.88
CA PHE A 48 -4.13 -12.24 6.79
C PHE A 48 -2.63 -12.33 7.04
N ASP A 49 -1.84 -12.57 5.99
CA ASP A 49 -0.38 -12.63 6.10
C ASP A 49 0.24 -11.24 6.16
N LEU A 50 -0.31 -10.30 5.38
CA LEU A 50 0.16 -8.92 5.33
C LEU A 50 -1.01 -7.95 5.12
N ALA A 51 -1.17 -7.00 6.04
CA ALA A 51 -2.04 -5.85 5.85
C ALA A 51 -1.21 -4.66 5.31
N ILE A 52 -1.67 -4.03 4.21
CA ILE A 52 -1.09 -2.80 3.65
C ILE A 52 -2.22 -1.79 3.60
N VAL A 53 -2.24 -0.86 4.53
CA VAL A 53 -3.38 0.02 4.77
C VAL A 53 -3.01 1.50 4.68
N ASP A 54 -3.93 2.31 4.17
CA ASP A 54 -3.80 3.77 4.05
C ASP A 54 -5.05 4.47 4.64
N PRO A 55 -5.22 4.40 5.97
CA PRO A 55 -6.39 4.99 6.61
C PRO A 55 -6.37 6.51 6.56
N PRO A 56 -7.53 7.19 6.62
CA PRO A 56 -7.60 8.65 6.62
C PRO A 56 -6.84 9.26 7.79
N TYR A 57 -6.04 10.30 7.50
CA TYR A 57 -5.17 10.93 8.49
C TYR A 57 -5.92 12.01 9.29
N ASP A 58 -5.69 12.07 10.61
CA ASP A 58 -6.15 13.18 11.42
C ASP A 58 -5.26 14.41 11.23
N PHE A 59 -5.61 15.25 10.28
CA PHE A 59 -4.90 16.51 10.06
C PHE A 59 -5.10 17.56 11.17
N SER A 60 -5.99 17.34 12.15
CA SER A 60 -6.17 18.24 13.28
C SER A 60 -4.97 18.22 14.23
N ILE A 61 -4.19 17.14 14.24
CA ILE A 61 -3.01 16.97 15.06
C ILE A 61 -1.93 18.01 14.73
N GLY A 62 -1.81 18.43 13.46
CA GLY A 62 -0.84 19.44 13.02
C GLY A 62 -1.32 20.88 13.11
N ASN A 63 -2.64 21.12 13.23
CA ASN A 63 -3.21 22.47 13.15
C ASN A 63 -3.20 23.25 14.47
N LYS A 64 -2.80 22.64 15.59
CA LYS A 64 -2.72 23.32 16.90
C LYS A 64 -1.49 24.23 17.09
N THR A 65 -0.54 24.18 16.17
CA THR A 65 0.62 25.07 16.20
C THR A 65 0.80 25.73 14.84
N ASN A 66 0.58 27.05 14.80
CA ASN A 66 0.97 27.94 13.70
C ASN A 66 2.50 27.95 13.45
N PHE A 67 3.18 26.81 13.61
CA PHE A 67 4.63 26.72 13.58
C PHE A 67 5.20 27.09 12.19
N TYR A 68 4.46 26.82 11.13
CA TYR A 68 4.90 27.13 9.76
C TYR A 68 4.51 28.54 9.28
N VAL A 69 3.50 29.17 9.89
CA VAL A 69 3.07 30.52 9.50
C VAL A 69 4.01 31.59 10.05
N SER A 70 4.73 31.32 11.14
CA SER A 70 5.59 32.31 11.79
C SER A 70 6.96 32.53 11.14
N GLN A 71 7.39 31.70 10.20
CA GLN A 71 8.72 31.78 9.61
C GLN A 71 8.80 32.54 8.27
N GLY A 72 7.76 33.25 7.85
CA GLY A 72 7.84 34.21 6.72
C GLY A 72 8.17 33.65 5.33
N LYS A 73 8.62 32.42 5.22
CA LYS A 73 8.99 31.79 3.94
C LYS A 73 7.78 31.33 3.11
N TYR A 74 6.63 31.09 3.75
CA TYR A 74 5.44 30.53 3.09
C TYR A 74 4.43 31.58 2.60
N ASN A 75 4.56 32.85 2.99
CA ASN A 75 3.65 33.91 2.49
C ASN A 75 3.76 34.18 0.98
N LYS A 76 4.89 33.85 0.34
CA LYS A 76 5.03 33.97 -1.13
C LYS A 76 4.34 32.86 -1.92
N VAL A 77 4.01 31.73 -1.30
CA VAL A 77 3.38 30.60 -2.00
C VAL A 77 1.87 30.78 -2.18
N GLN A 78 1.23 31.63 -1.37
CA GLN A 78 -0.21 31.92 -1.55
C GLN A 78 -0.51 32.74 -2.82
N GLU A 79 0.44 33.51 -3.34
CA GLU A 79 0.27 34.33 -4.54
C GLU A 79 0.47 33.52 -5.84
N THR A 80 1.12 32.34 -5.79
CA THR A 80 1.42 31.52 -6.96
C THR A 80 0.54 30.28 -7.10
N ARG A 81 -0.63 30.22 -6.42
CA ARG A 81 -1.59 29.15 -6.70
C ARG A 81 -1.98 29.18 -8.16
N PRO A 82 -1.73 28.12 -8.96
CA PRO A 82 -2.31 28.04 -10.30
C PRO A 82 -3.82 28.23 -10.17
N LYS A 83 -4.40 29.17 -10.92
CA LYS A 83 -5.86 29.33 -11.06
C LYS A 83 -6.42 28.10 -11.78
N GLY A 84 -6.52 26.99 -11.12
CA GLY A 84 -6.88 25.66 -11.64
C GLY A 84 -6.40 24.53 -10.75
N GLY A 85 -5.77 24.86 -9.60
CA GLY A 85 -5.45 23.88 -8.58
C GLY A 85 -6.72 23.14 -8.16
N PHE A 86 -6.62 21.84 -8.09
CA PHE A 86 -7.64 20.91 -7.64
C PHE A 86 -8.37 21.52 -6.45
N LYS A 87 -9.63 22.00 -6.67
CA LYS A 87 -10.48 22.43 -5.59
C LYS A 87 -10.78 21.19 -4.76
N ILE A 88 -10.13 21.05 -3.62
CA ILE A 88 -10.65 20.21 -2.55
C ILE A 88 -11.95 20.91 -2.17
N GLY A 89 -13.07 20.47 -2.77
CA GLY A 89 -14.39 21.05 -2.50
C GLY A 89 -14.68 20.92 -1.00
N GLY A 90 -15.42 21.87 -0.42
CA GLY A 90 -15.78 21.83 1.01
C GLY A 90 -16.33 20.47 1.47
N ASN A 91 -17.01 19.75 0.60
CA ASN A 91 -17.55 18.42 0.88
C ASN A 91 -16.49 17.31 1.04
N TYR A 92 -15.28 17.48 0.49
CA TYR A 92 -14.21 16.49 0.68
C TYR A 92 -13.66 16.49 2.10
N MET A 93 -13.51 17.68 2.73
CA MET A 93 -13.08 17.77 4.12
C MET A 93 -14.17 17.28 5.09
N ASP A 94 -15.43 17.41 4.71
CA ASP A 94 -16.58 16.90 5.50
C ASP A 94 -16.79 15.39 5.32
N SER A 95 -16.32 14.81 4.20
CA SER A 95 -16.37 13.39 3.87
C SER A 95 -15.10 12.61 4.25
N ILE A 96 -14.05 13.29 4.73
CA ILE A 96 -12.91 12.59 5.33
C ILE A 96 -13.44 11.94 6.61
N GLU A 97 -13.59 10.66 6.58
CA GLU A 97 -13.88 9.84 7.76
C GLU A 97 -12.94 10.25 8.89
N LYS A 98 -13.47 10.27 10.11
CA LYS A 98 -12.62 10.51 11.28
C LYS A 98 -11.49 9.49 11.27
N ALA A 99 -10.27 9.94 11.58
CA ALA A 99 -9.13 9.05 11.70
C ALA A 99 -9.49 7.82 12.54
N PRO A 100 -8.99 6.63 12.16
CA PRO A 100 -9.35 5.39 12.83
C PRO A 100 -8.98 5.44 14.32
N ASN A 101 -9.84 4.86 15.12
CA ASN A 101 -9.71 4.82 16.58
C ASN A 101 -8.88 3.60 17.05
N GLU A 102 -8.74 3.44 18.36
CA GLU A 102 -8.01 2.34 18.98
C GLU A 102 -8.60 0.95 18.59
N GLU A 103 -9.92 0.86 18.45
CA GLU A 103 -10.59 -0.40 18.08
C GLU A 103 -10.14 -0.89 16.69
N TYR A 104 -10.02 0.03 15.73
CA TYR A 104 -9.49 -0.29 14.41
C TYR A 104 -8.10 -0.92 14.48
N PHE A 105 -7.16 -0.28 15.19
CA PHE A 105 -5.79 -0.79 15.29
C PHE A 105 -5.74 -2.12 16.03
N LYS A 106 -6.54 -2.30 17.08
CA LYS A 106 -6.66 -3.57 17.79
C LYS A 106 -7.08 -4.70 16.85
N GLU A 107 -8.13 -4.48 16.05
CA GLU A 107 -8.60 -5.46 15.09
C GLU A 107 -7.60 -5.70 13.96
N LEU A 108 -6.98 -4.64 13.40
CA LEU A 108 -5.95 -4.75 12.39
C LEU A 108 -4.79 -5.65 12.85
N PHE A 109 -4.28 -5.43 14.06
CA PHE A 109 -3.20 -6.25 14.63
C PHE A 109 -3.66 -7.67 14.98
N ARG A 110 -4.91 -7.86 15.36
CA ARG A 110 -5.45 -9.19 15.68
C ARG A 110 -5.54 -10.07 14.42
N VAL A 111 -6.07 -9.52 13.33
CA VAL A 111 -6.38 -10.31 12.13
C VAL A 111 -5.22 -10.49 11.18
N SER A 112 -4.13 -9.73 11.33
CA SER A 112 -2.99 -9.80 10.39
C SER A 112 -1.66 -10.08 11.08
N LYS A 113 -0.84 -10.93 10.46
CA LYS A 113 0.48 -11.33 10.98
C LYS A 113 1.49 -10.19 10.90
N ASN A 114 1.44 -9.41 9.80
CA ASN A 114 2.32 -8.27 9.57
C ASN A 114 1.51 -7.09 9.04
N GLN A 115 1.97 -5.87 9.33
CA GLN A 115 1.27 -4.65 8.95
C GLN A 115 2.23 -3.62 8.36
N ILE A 116 1.73 -2.88 7.36
CA ILE A 116 2.32 -1.66 6.82
C ILE A 116 1.22 -0.60 6.83
N VAL A 117 1.43 0.46 7.61
CA VAL A 117 0.43 1.51 7.84
C VAL A 117 0.95 2.83 7.31
N TRP A 118 0.40 3.30 6.19
CA TRP A 118 0.70 4.61 5.63
C TRP A 118 0.23 5.72 6.57
N GLY A 119 0.95 6.83 6.57
CA GLY A 119 0.67 7.91 7.52
C GLY A 119 0.96 7.54 8.98
N GLY A 120 1.83 6.56 9.26
CA GLY A 120 2.12 6.08 10.59
C GLY A 120 2.52 7.19 11.59
N ASN A 121 3.08 8.30 11.09
CA ASN A 121 3.39 9.49 11.90
C ASN A 121 2.15 10.18 12.49
N TYR A 122 0.94 9.97 11.95
CA TYR A 122 -0.33 10.46 12.50
C TYR A 122 -0.92 9.50 13.55
N PHE A 123 -0.43 8.26 13.61
CA PHE A 123 -1.00 7.18 14.41
C PHE A 123 -0.06 6.67 15.51
N THR A 124 0.98 7.42 15.85
CA THR A 124 2.01 7.00 16.84
C THR A 124 1.45 6.63 18.21
N LYS A 125 0.26 7.11 18.56
CA LYS A 125 -0.45 6.71 19.78
C LYS A 125 -0.90 5.24 19.77
N HIS A 126 -1.13 4.68 18.60
CA HIS A 126 -1.70 3.35 18.41
C HIS A 126 -0.69 2.34 17.86
N LEU A 127 0.44 2.82 17.32
CA LEU A 127 1.46 1.99 16.70
C LEU A 127 2.60 1.72 17.69
N PRO A 128 3.01 0.46 17.90
CA PRO A 128 4.16 0.15 18.73
C PRO A 128 5.46 0.70 18.12
N PRO A 129 6.53 0.84 18.92
CA PRO A 129 7.84 1.19 18.40
C PRO A 129 8.28 0.26 17.27
N SER A 130 8.83 0.80 16.19
CA SER A 130 9.37 0.01 15.08
C SER A 130 10.67 0.61 14.55
N THR A 131 11.61 -0.25 14.20
CA THR A 131 12.87 0.11 13.54
C THR A 131 12.72 0.19 12.02
N CYS A 132 11.68 -0.43 11.47
CA CYS A 132 11.45 -0.51 10.04
C CYS A 132 10.33 0.44 9.59
N TRP A 133 10.72 1.54 8.99
CA TRP A 133 9.81 2.47 8.35
C TRP A 133 10.07 2.52 6.85
N ILE A 134 9.04 2.82 6.07
CA ILE A 134 9.17 3.10 4.64
C ILE A 134 9.00 4.60 4.44
N THR A 135 9.94 5.22 3.73
CA THR A 135 9.84 6.60 3.28
C THR A 135 9.60 6.61 1.78
N TRP A 136 8.46 7.12 1.35
CA TRP A 136 8.19 7.38 -0.06
C TRP A 136 8.53 8.83 -0.40
N ASP A 137 9.65 9.03 -1.09
CA ASP A 137 10.07 10.29 -1.66
C ASP A 137 9.29 10.53 -2.97
N LYS A 138 8.42 11.53 -2.97
CA LYS A 138 7.52 11.84 -4.09
C LYS A 138 8.22 12.49 -5.27
N MET A 139 9.47 12.91 -5.09
CA MET A 139 10.26 13.64 -6.10
C MET A 139 9.49 14.83 -6.69
N ASN A 140 8.72 15.50 -5.87
CA ASN A 140 7.82 16.59 -6.27
C ASN A 140 8.42 17.98 -6.06
N GLY A 141 9.72 18.05 -5.70
CA GLY A 141 10.43 19.27 -5.41
C GLY A 141 9.91 20.02 -4.20
N GLU A 142 10.27 21.28 -4.08
CA GLU A 142 9.76 22.14 -3.02
C GLU A 142 8.33 22.59 -3.38
N ASN A 143 7.32 21.90 -2.85
CA ASN A 143 5.93 22.29 -3.01
C ASN A 143 5.20 22.30 -1.66
N TYR A 144 3.94 22.76 -1.69
CA TYR A 144 3.11 22.88 -0.51
C TYR A 144 2.70 21.53 0.13
N PHE A 145 2.77 20.45 -0.63
CA PHE A 145 2.45 19.10 -0.17
C PHE A 145 3.73 18.42 0.28
N GLY A 146 3.73 17.72 1.39
CA GLY A 146 4.91 17.08 1.95
C GLY A 146 5.75 16.34 0.90
N ASP A 147 7.05 16.48 0.98
CA ASP A 147 8.03 15.93 0.03
C ASP A 147 8.05 14.41 0.03
N CYS A 148 7.69 13.82 1.17
CA CYS A 148 7.61 12.38 1.36
C CYS A 148 6.39 11.97 2.20
N GLU A 149 6.06 10.69 2.14
CA GLU A 149 5.15 10.03 3.06
C GLU A 149 5.85 8.91 3.81
N LEU A 150 5.40 8.66 5.03
CA LEU A 150 5.93 7.62 5.90
C LEU A 150 4.93 6.49 6.05
N ALA A 151 5.41 5.25 5.96
CA ALA A 151 4.66 4.10 6.44
C ALA A 151 5.39 3.44 7.60
N TRP A 152 4.66 3.23 8.68
CA TRP A 152 5.09 2.38 9.78
C TRP A 152 4.99 0.91 9.36
N THR A 153 5.90 0.06 9.83
CA THR A 153 5.81 -1.38 9.60
C THR A 153 6.04 -2.18 10.88
N SER A 154 5.43 -3.36 10.97
CA SER A 154 5.66 -4.32 12.05
C SER A 154 6.96 -5.13 11.87
N PHE A 155 7.66 -4.97 10.77
CA PHE A 155 8.87 -5.73 10.47
C PHE A 155 10.09 -5.25 11.28
N GLY A 156 10.93 -6.19 11.69
CA GLY A 156 12.19 -5.91 12.39
C GLY A 156 13.36 -5.73 11.43
N SER A 157 13.36 -4.67 10.61
CA SER A 157 14.47 -4.38 9.69
C SER A 157 14.83 -2.88 9.69
N ALA A 158 15.78 -2.47 8.85
CA ALA A 158 16.16 -1.07 8.71
C ALA A 158 15.12 -0.28 7.90
N ILE A 159 15.11 1.05 8.07
CA ILE A 159 14.30 1.99 7.29
C ILE A 159 14.59 1.80 5.79
N ARG A 160 13.56 1.81 4.98
CA ARG A 160 13.64 1.71 3.52
C ARG A 160 13.11 2.98 2.86
N LYS A 161 13.70 3.33 1.71
CA LYS A 161 13.30 4.48 0.91
C LYS A 161 12.94 4.04 -0.50
N VAL A 162 11.77 4.47 -0.96
CA VAL A 162 11.35 4.36 -2.36
C VAL A 162 11.23 5.76 -2.96
N LYS A 163 11.74 5.95 -4.17
CA LYS A 163 11.70 7.22 -4.90
C LYS A 163 10.88 7.05 -6.15
N LYS A 164 9.80 7.79 -6.28
CA LYS A 164 9.04 7.88 -7.54
C LYS A 164 8.00 8.97 -7.51
N VAL A 165 7.78 9.62 -8.66
CA VAL A 165 6.76 10.66 -8.82
C VAL A 165 5.36 10.11 -8.62
N VAL A 166 4.46 10.97 -8.10
CA VAL A 166 3.06 10.64 -7.78
C VAL A 166 2.20 10.43 -9.03
N HIS A 167 2.67 10.92 -10.21
CA HIS A 167 1.81 11.04 -11.38
C HIS A 167 1.52 9.71 -12.08
N GLU A 168 0.30 9.20 -11.87
CA GLU A 168 -0.36 8.26 -12.77
C GLU A 168 -1.48 9.00 -13.52
N LYS A 169 -1.61 8.73 -14.83
CA LYS A 169 -2.76 9.23 -15.61
C LYS A 169 -4.04 8.51 -15.14
N GLY A 170 -5.18 9.21 -15.19
CA GLY A 170 -6.47 8.59 -14.86
C GLY A 170 -6.70 8.35 -13.37
N ARG A 171 -6.22 9.26 -12.49
CA ARG A 171 -6.51 9.21 -11.06
C ARG A 171 -8.02 9.29 -10.82
N ILE A 172 -8.53 8.38 -10.00
CA ILE A 172 -9.94 8.31 -9.61
C ILE A 172 -10.17 8.69 -8.14
N HIS A 173 -9.11 8.82 -7.36
CA HIS A 173 -9.15 9.20 -5.94
C HIS A 173 -8.14 10.34 -5.67
N PRO A 174 -8.49 11.36 -4.85
CA PRO A 174 -7.62 12.53 -4.62
C PRO A 174 -6.28 12.19 -3.96
N THR A 175 -6.26 11.21 -3.05
CA THR A 175 -5.04 10.74 -2.36
C THR A 175 -4.50 9.45 -2.95
N GLN A 176 -4.88 9.10 -4.18
CA GLN A 176 -4.47 7.86 -4.82
C GLN A 176 -2.96 7.67 -4.79
N LYS A 177 -2.52 6.60 -4.16
CA LYS A 177 -1.15 6.10 -4.25
C LYS A 177 -0.95 5.31 -5.56
N PRO A 178 0.21 5.41 -6.20
CA PRO A 178 0.46 4.73 -7.47
C PRO A 178 0.63 3.21 -7.29
N ILE A 179 0.21 2.44 -8.31
CA ILE A 179 0.29 0.96 -8.30
C ILE A 179 1.72 0.49 -8.01
N TYR A 180 2.72 1.09 -8.66
CA TYR A 180 4.11 0.66 -8.50
C TYR A 180 4.61 0.73 -7.03
N LEU A 181 4.04 1.60 -6.20
CA LEU A 181 4.41 1.70 -4.79
C LEU A 181 4.00 0.44 -4.04
N TYR A 182 2.81 -0.06 -4.33
CA TYR A 182 2.33 -1.34 -3.81
C TYR A 182 3.07 -2.53 -4.43
N ASP A 183 3.40 -2.50 -5.74
CA ASP A 183 4.28 -3.49 -6.38
C ASP A 183 5.60 -3.62 -5.63
N TRP A 184 6.23 -2.47 -5.34
CA TRP A 184 7.50 -2.44 -4.60
C TRP A 184 7.35 -3.00 -3.18
N ILE A 185 6.29 -2.63 -2.46
CA ILE A 185 6.01 -3.14 -1.11
C ILE A 185 5.84 -4.67 -1.13
N LEU A 186 5.02 -5.18 -2.03
CA LEU A 186 4.76 -6.61 -2.16
C LEU A 186 6.05 -7.38 -2.47
N GLN A 187 6.89 -6.87 -3.37
CA GLN A 187 8.19 -7.48 -3.68
C GLN A 187 9.16 -7.52 -2.49
N GLN A 188 9.08 -6.55 -1.57
CA GLN A 188 9.99 -6.46 -0.42
C GLN A 188 9.49 -7.25 0.80
N TYR A 189 8.18 -7.34 1.00
CA TYR A 189 7.59 -7.75 2.28
C TYR A 189 6.64 -8.94 2.18
N ALA A 190 6.06 -9.22 1.02
CA ALA A 190 5.16 -10.36 0.83
C ALA A 190 5.92 -11.61 0.37
N LYS A 191 5.36 -12.77 0.69
CA LYS A 191 5.82 -14.10 0.25
C LYS A 191 4.83 -14.70 -0.73
N PRO A 192 5.25 -15.60 -1.61
CA PRO A 192 4.32 -16.31 -2.48
C PRO A 192 3.14 -16.91 -1.71
N ASN A 193 1.94 -16.74 -2.23
CA ASN A 193 0.66 -17.18 -1.66
C ASN A 193 0.16 -16.40 -0.43
N ASP A 194 0.84 -15.34 0.01
CA ASP A 194 0.33 -14.49 1.08
C ASP A 194 -1.06 -13.95 0.72
N LEU A 195 -1.94 -13.88 1.72
CA LEU A 195 -3.24 -13.20 1.66
C LEU A 195 -3.06 -11.76 2.12
N ILE A 196 -3.30 -10.83 1.20
CA ILE A 196 -3.11 -9.39 1.42
C ILE A 196 -4.43 -8.74 1.84
N LEU A 197 -4.37 -7.88 2.84
CA LEU A 197 -5.49 -7.07 3.33
C LEU A 197 -5.28 -5.59 3.04
N ASP A 198 -6.32 -4.91 2.53
CA ASP A 198 -6.42 -3.45 2.52
C ASP A 198 -7.77 -3.00 3.09
N THR A 199 -7.76 -2.24 4.17
CA THR A 199 -8.96 -1.82 4.90
C THR A 199 -9.56 -0.50 4.41
N HIS A 200 -8.84 0.25 3.57
CA HIS A 200 -9.25 1.55 3.03
C HIS A 200 -8.85 1.63 1.56
N LEU A 201 -9.58 0.87 0.74
CA LEU A 201 -9.19 0.54 -0.62
C LEU A 201 -9.06 1.74 -1.56
N GLY A 202 -9.96 2.72 -1.43
CA GLY A 202 -9.98 3.94 -2.23
C GLY A 202 -9.93 3.68 -3.73
N SER A 203 -8.78 3.91 -4.35
CA SER A 203 -8.61 3.73 -5.80
C SER A 203 -8.35 2.29 -6.25
N GLY A 204 -8.15 1.34 -5.35
CA GLY A 204 -7.82 -0.05 -5.66
C GLY A 204 -6.39 -0.28 -6.19
N SER A 205 -5.46 0.64 -5.98
CA SER A 205 -4.07 0.47 -6.44
C SER A 205 -3.37 -0.72 -5.78
N SER A 206 -3.63 -0.96 -4.49
CA SER A 206 -3.16 -2.15 -3.75
C SER A 206 -3.70 -3.45 -4.33
N ARG A 207 -5.01 -3.47 -4.66
CA ARG A 207 -5.70 -4.59 -5.28
C ARG A 207 -5.09 -4.98 -6.63
N ILE A 208 -4.85 -3.96 -7.49
CA ILE A 208 -4.24 -4.17 -8.82
C ILE A 208 -2.81 -4.72 -8.67
N ALA A 209 -2.02 -4.16 -7.76
CA ALA A 209 -0.66 -4.64 -7.50
C ALA A 209 -0.66 -6.08 -6.96
N ALA A 210 -1.56 -6.42 -6.03
CA ALA A 210 -1.69 -7.78 -5.51
C ALA A 210 -2.06 -8.77 -6.60
N TYR A 211 -3.07 -8.47 -7.41
CA TYR A 211 -3.48 -9.32 -8.54
C TYR A 211 -2.34 -9.53 -9.54
N LYS A 212 -1.67 -8.46 -9.94
CA LYS A 212 -0.50 -8.49 -10.84
C LYS A 212 0.65 -9.32 -10.27
N GLY A 213 0.85 -9.26 -8.96
CA GLY A 213 1.89 -10.02 -8.25
C GLY A 213 1.52 -11.48 -7.96
N GLY A 214 0.29 -11.92 -8.27
CA GLY A 214 -0.17 -13.28 -8.00
C GLY A 214 -0.58 -13.52 -6.53
N PHE A 215 -0.89 -12.46 -5.77
CA PHE A 215 -1.30 -12.55 -4.38
C PHE A 215 -2.82 -12.59 -4.24
N ASN A 216 -3.31 -13.39 -3.30
CA ASN A 216 -4.70 -13.34 -2.88
C ASN A 216 -4.96 -12.02 -2.13
N PHE A 217 -6.16 -11.46 -2.29
CA PHE A 217 -6.47 -10.12 -1.79
C PHE A 217 -7.88 -10.02 -1.21
N VAL A 218 -7.98 -9.34 -0.08
CA VAL A 218 -9.25 -8.89 0.50
C VAL A 218 -9.16 -7.39 0.76
N GLY A 219 -10.18 -6.64 0.33
CA GLY A 219 -10.27 -5.20 0.52
C GLY A 219 -11.62 -4.73 1.02
N PHE A 220 -11.64 -3.58 1.68
CA PHE A 220 -12.84 -2.92 2.17
C PHE A 220 -12.87 -1.46 1.70
N GLU A 221 -14.06 -1.01 1.30
CA GLU A 221 -14.36 0.37 0.96
C GLU A 221 -15.74 0.71 1.53
N ILE A 222 -15.87 1.85 2.18
CA ILE A 222 -17.13 2.28 2.78
C ILE A 222 -17.91 3.21 1.87
N ASP A 223 -17.21 3.94 0.99
CA ASP A 223 -17.81 4.87 0.05
C ASP A 223 -18.27 4.15 -1.22
N GLN A 224 -19.56 4.22 -1.51
CA GLN A 224 -20.18 3.58 -2.68
C GLN A 224 -19.55 4.05 -4.01
N GLU A 225 -19.27 5.34 -4.14
CA GLU A 225 -18.73 5.91 -5.40
C GLU A 225 -17.30 5.40 -5.64
N TYR A 226 -16.45 5.37 -4.59
CA TYR A 226 -15.09 4.82 -4.71
C TYR A 226 -15.10 3.31 -4.89
N TYR A 227 -16.01 2.59 -4.24
CA TYR A 227 -16.19 1.17 -4.49
C TYR A 227 -16.48 0.87 -5.97
N GLU A 228 -17.43 1.56 -6.59
CA GLU A 228 -17.77 1.38 -8.01
C GLU A 228 -16.61 1.78 -8.94
N LYS A 229 -15.96 2.90 -8.66
CA LYS A 229 -14.82 3.38 -9.46
C LYS A 229 -13.63 2.42 -9.43
N GLN A 230 -13.29 1.87 -8.26
CA GLN A 230 -12.20 0.91 -8.16
C GLN A 230 -12.56 -0.44 -8.80
N GLU A 231 -13.81 -0.90 -8.71
CA GLU A 231 -14.28 -2.10 -9.43
C GLU A 231 -14.11 -1.93 -10.93
N LYS A 232 -14.57 -0.79 -11.48
CA LYS A 232 -14.36 -0.49 -12.89
C LYS A 232 -12.88 -0.48 -13.26
N ARG A 233 -12.06 0.24 -12.49
CA ARG A 233 -10.60 0.33 -12.74
C ARG A 233 -9.91 -1.03 -12.71
N PHE A 234 -10.29 -1.89 -11.79
CA PHE A 234 -9.75 -3.24 -11.69
C PHE A 234 -10.18 -4.13 -12.85
N ASN A 235 -11.45 -4.03 -13.28
CA ASN A 235 -11.95 -4.80 -14.43
C ASN A 235 -11.34 -4.31 -15.75
N ASP A 236 -11.10 -3.02 -15.92
CA ASP A 236 -10.39 -2.47 -17.07
C ASP A 236 -8.91 -2.88 -17.11
N PHE A 237 -8.33 -3.27 -15.95
CA PHE A 237 -6.94 -3.73 -15.84
C PHE A 237 -6.77 -5.22 -16.19
N LYS A 238 -7.74 -6.10 -15.87
CA LYS A 238 -7.70 -7.54 -16.15
C LYS A 238 -7.67 -7.83 -17.65
#